data_51e5d6558d0af4a88c6d135416650519
#
_entry.id   51e5d6558d0af4a88c6d135416650519
#
_cell.length_a   1.000
_cell.length_b   1.000
_cell.length_c   1.000
_cell.angle_alpha   90.00
_cell.angle_beta   90.00
_cell.angle_gamma   90.00
#
_symmetry.space_group_name_H-M   'P 1'
#
loop_
_entity.id
_entity.type
_entity.pdbx_description
1 polymer ?
#
loop_
_entity_poly.entity_id
_entity_poly.type
_entity_poly.pdbx_seq_one_letter_code
_entity_poly.pdbx_strand_id
1 'polypeptide(L)'
;MSGSIQRGLVATMRKGLILCLVFGLFLAPCLVPSASAQGSPIPAVELDCGPSKPVLDVRPTSDAELNFQCTVTNPSSASETISIETLEWDGTLVELALSEDSFTLAAGEEDTFDIVFTGQTKIPASTDYSFEIGAKVESWNNIPIGQLPEGTLVFNTTYSGDLIIESYGMVELLLSDVSTRYMDTSEEVEFSFQVTNKGNDDDLLEVVFVNAADLEAAQFTFPSGKLVNENVAYQGTSSVKTLSIRAPSSVSEDMRMPLIIRAQSGDDDNAPFSEVTIQLDITAPSKNAGIDGLDSLNSDSTLLYASVGGGAILLVLFLVVLIRVVTKKKPSKGKLPQIQQPIILPDEPVQQPSTDDLDDLFDDLDESTSSNDEFDDLFDDL
;
A
#
# COMPACT_ATOMS: atom_id res chain seq x y z
N MET A 1 20.29 5.88 -94.76
CA MET A 1 20.80 6.15 -93.41
C MET A 1 20.25 7.49 -92.83
N SER A 2 18.96 7.79 -92.97
CA SER A 2 18.39 9.08 -92.47
C SER A 2 17.28 8.95 -91.41
N GLY A 3 16.91 7.76 -91.00
CA GLY A 3 15.80 7.56 -90.03
C GLY A 3 16.15 7.45 -88.57
N SER A 4 17.44 7.32 -88.19
CA SER A 4 17.88 7.05 -86.79
C SER A 4 18.15 8.33 -86.01
N ILE A 5 18.53 9.43 -86.65
CA ILE A 5 18.91 10.68 -85.92
C ILE A 5 17.65 11.47 -85.44
N GLN A 6 16.55 11.39 -86.17
CA GLN A 6 15.33 12.09 -85.79
C GLN A 6 14.61 11.51 -84.55
N ARG A 7 14.73 10.19 -84.32
CA ARG A 7 14.13 9.55 -83.12
C ARG A 7 14.88 9.88 -81.83
N GLY A 8 16.17 10.12 -81.92
CA GLY A 8 17.02 10.49 -80.71
C GLY A 8 16.72 11.91 -80.26
N LEU A 9 16.51 12.84 -81.15
CA LEU A 9 16.24 14.28 -80.85
C LEU A 9 14.89 14.48 -80.12
N VAL A 10 13.84 13.79 -80.59
CA VAL A 10 12.48 13.86 -80.02
C VAL A 10 12.41 13.23 -78.66
N ALA A 11 13.19 12.16 -78.38
CA ALA A 11 13.26 11.49 -77.07
C ALA A 11 14.00 12.35 -76.00
N THR A 12 15.04 13.10 -76.44
CA THR A 12 15.78 14.01 -75.55
C THR A 12 14.99 15.25 -75.20
N MET A 13 14.25 15.82 -76.13
CA MET A 13 13.36 16.96 -75.88
C MET A 13 12.20 16.58 -74.93
N ARG A 14 11.59 15.37 -75.11
CA ARG A 14 10.57 14.90 -74.16
C ARG A 14 11.05 14.69 -72.75
N LYS A 15 12.29 14.19 -72.57
CA LYS A 15 12.87 14.03 -71.25
C LYS A 15 13.21 15.37 -70.56
N GLY A 16 13.70 16.35 -71.31
CA GLY A 16 13.95 17.71 -70.86
C GLY A 16 12.66 18.43 -70.45
N LEU A 17 11.58 18.31 -71.26
CA LEU A 17 10.28 18.90 -70.94
C LEU A 17 9.63 18.33 -69.65
N ILE A 18 9.74 17.01 -69.49
CA ILE A 18 9.27 16.33 -68.20
C ILE A 18 10.07 16.78 -67.00
N LEU A 19 11.41 16.92 -67.13
CA LEU A 19 12.26 17.37 -66.03
C LEU A 19 11.96 18.81 -65.62
N CYS A 20 11.71 19.73 -66.60
CA CYS A 20 11.31 21.09 -66.30
C CYS A 20 9.91 21.20 -65.67
N LEU A 21 8.96 20.31 -66.05
CA LEU A 21 7.63 20.26 -65.45
C LEU A 21 7.64 19.74 -64.03
N VAL A 22 8.49 18.74 -63.72
CA VAL A 22 8.64 18.20 -62.37
C VAL A 22 9.37 19.24 -61.47
N PHE A 23 10.39 19.95 -61.98
CA PHE A 23 11.10 21.00 -61.22
C PHE A 23 10.22 22.22 -61.00
N GLY A 24 9.38 22.58 -61.94
CA GLY A 24 8.38 23.65 -61.78
C GLY A 24 7.30 23.31 -60.75
N LEU A 25 6.93 22.04 -60.61
CA LEU A 25 5.96 21.61 -59.61
C LEU A 25 6.53 21.62 -58.18
N PHE A 26 7.85 21.42 -58.03
CA PHE A 26 8.53 21.49 -56.70
C PHE A 26 8.84 22.94 -56.24
N LEU A 27 8.86 23.93 -57.15
CA LEU A 27 9.08 25.34 -56.84
C LEU A 27 7.78 26.11 -56.57
N ALA A 28 6.60 25.52 -56.90
CA ALA A 28 5.29 26.16 -56.73
C ALA A 28 4.81 26.32 -55.25
N PRO A 29 5.24 25.48 -54.28
CA PRO A 29 4.77 25.66 -52.90
C PRO A 29 5.34 26.89 -52.17
N CYS A 30 6.36 27.56 -52.69
CA CYS A 30 6.98 28.70 -51.99
C CYS A 30 6.31 30.06 -52.25
N LEU A 31 5.22 30.09 -53.00
CA LEU A 31 4.43 31.31 -53.28
C LEU A 31 3.02 31.22 -52.68
N VAL A 32 2.88 30.57 -51.50
CA VAL A 32 1.63 30.75 -50.75
C VAL A 32 1.67 32.19 -50.21
N PRO A 33 0.81 33.12 -50.72
CA PRO A 33 0.71 34.42 -50.06
C PRO A 33 0.35 34.13 -48.61
N SER A 34 1.18 34.62 -47.68
CA SER A 34 0.80 34.71 -46.30
C SER A 34 -0.50 35.50 -46.27
N ALA A 35 -1.65 34.83 -46.12
CA ALA A 35 -2.89 35.51 -45.79
C ALA A 35 -2.62 36.26 -44.50
N SER A 36 -2.30 37.56 -44.58
CA SER A 36 -2.37 38.39 -43.39
C SER A 36 -3.80 38.29 -42.90
N ALA A 37 -4.01 37.60 -41.80
CA ALA A 37 -5.25 37.65 -41.07
C ALA A 37 -5.49 39.14 -40.80
N GLN A 38 -6.54 39.72 -41.42
CA GLN A 38 -6.93 41.09 -41.11
C GLN A 38 -7.40 41.03 -39.64
N GLY A 39 -6.55 41.49 -38.75
CA GLY A 39 -6.90 41.56 -37.33
C GLY A 39 -8.17 42.38 -37.13
N SER A 40 -8.88 42.11 -36.06
CA SER A 40 -10.06 42.85 -35.64
C SER A 40 -9.70 44.36 -35.49
N PRO A 41 -10.51 45.30 -36.03
CA PRO A 41 -10.30 46.74 -35.80
C PRO A 41 -10.68 47.16 -34.37
N ILE A 42 -11.02 46.27 -33.51
CA ILE A 42 -11.49 46.49 -32.11
C ILE A 42 -10.53 45.77 -31.16
N PRO A 43 -10.24 46.39 -29.96
CA PRO A 43 -9.47 45.75 -28.93
C PRO A 43 -10.11 44.44 -28.49
N ALA A 44 -9.33 43.34 -28.49
CA ALA A 44 -9.80 42.02 -28.16
C ALA A 44 -8.66 41.11 -27.70
N VAL A 45 -8.93 40.21 -26.80
CA VAL A 45 -7.98 39.18 -26.33
C VAL A 45 -8.64 37.81 -26.43
N GLU A 46 -7.86 36.85 -26.89
CA GLU A 46 -8.22 35.42 -26.83
C GLU A 46 -7.32 34.69 -25.89
N LEU A 47 -7.88 33.77 -25.13
CA LEU A 47 -7.19 32.91 -24.17
C LEU A 47 -7.52 31.47 -24.48
N ASP A 48 -6.49 30.67 -24.77
CA ASP A 48 -6.60 29.24 -25.02
C ASP A 48 -5.70 28.49 -24.03
N CYS A 49 -6.29 27.70 -23.17
CA CYS A 49 -5.59 26.90 -22.17
C CYS A 49 -5.79 25.42 -22.48
N GLY A 50 -5.02 24.58 -21.82
CA GLY A 50 -5.14 23.12 -21.93
C GLY A 50 -6.51 22.58 -21.52
N PRO A 51 -6.63 21.31 -21.14
CA PRO A 51 -7.91 20.73 -20.77
C PRO A 51 -8.49 21.42 -19.52
N SER A 52 -9.83 21.62 -19.52
CA SER A 52 -10.53 22.30 -18.42
C SER A 52 -10.49 21.53 -17.08
N LYS A 53 -9.89 20.35 -17.05
CA LYS A 53 -9.69 19.51 -15.86
C LYS A 53 -8.24 19.07 -15.74
N PRO A 54 -7.33 19.99 -15.38
CA PRO A 54 -5.96 19.63 -15.07
C PRO A 54 -5.92 18.76 -13.83
N VAL A 55 -4.93 17.83 -13.74
CA VAL A 55 -4.81 16.83 -12.68
C VAL A 55 -3.53 17.08 -11.92
N LEU A 56 -3.62 17.25 -10.59
CA LEU A 56 -2.49 17.45 -9.69
C LEU A 56 -2.14 16.12 -8.99
N ASP A 57 -0.91 15.64 -9.18
CA ASP A 57 -0.37 14.51 -8.44
C ASP A 57 0.10 14.96 -7.04
N VAL A 58 -0.52 14.39 -6.01
CA VAL A 58 -0.26 14.72 -4.59
C VAL A 58 0.32 13.53 -3.81
N ARG A 59 0.87 12.53 -4.51
CA ARG A 59 1.54 11.39 -3.87
C ARG A 59 2.66 11.87 -2.94
N PRO A 60 2.99 11.12 -1.88
CA PRO A 60 4.07 11.49 -0.96
C PRO A 60 5.45 11.64 -1.62
N THR A 61 5.62 11.08 -2.82
CA THR A 61 6.87 11.12 -3.60
C THR A 61 6.88 12.19 -4.68
N SER A 62 5.74 12.85 -4.94
CA SER A 62 5.64 13.96 -5.89
C SER A 62 6.03 15.28 -5.21
N ASP A 63 6.33 16.29 -6.01
CA ASP A 63 6.51 17.67 -5.56
C ASP A 63 5.19 18.42 -5.37
N ALA A 64 4.06 17.76 -5.72
CA ALA A 64 2.72 18.32 -5.68
C ALA A 64 2.62 19.66 -6.44
N GLU A 65 3.28 19.76 -7.60
CA GLU A 65 3.27 20.91 -8.48
C GLU A 65 2.75 20.51 -9.86
N LEU A 66 1.93 21.39 -10.44
CA LEU A 66 1.41 21.26 -11.80
C LEU A 66 1.56 22.56 -12.54
N ASN A 67 2.27 22.55 -13.66
CA ASN A 67 2.37 23.65 -14.59
C ASN A 67 1.37 23.44 -15.72
N PHE A 68 0.39 24.34 -15.82
CA PHE A 68 -0.72 24.27 -16.76
C PHE A 68 -0.62 25.44 -17.75
N GLN A 69 -0.21 25.16 -18.98
CA GLN A 69 0.09 26.18 -19.99
C GLN A 69 -1.15 26.76 -20.64
N CYS A 70 -1.16 28.09 -20.74
CA CYS A 70 -2.11 28.91 -21.48
C CYS A 70 -1.41 29.70 -22.59
N THR A 71 -2.15 29.99 -23.66
CA THR A 71 -1.75 30.89 -24.75
C THR A 71 -2.67 32.10 -24.76
N VAL A 72 -2.07 33.30 -24.71
CA VAL A 72 -2.78 34.57 -24.87
C VAL A 72 -2.51 35.09 -26.27
N THR A 73 -3.56 35.50 -27.01
CA THR A 73 -3.46 35.98 -28.37
C THR A 73 -4.10 37.35 -28.50
N ASN A 74 -3.43 38.25 -29.20
CA ASN A 74 -3.99 39.54 -29.63
C ASN A 74 -4.58 39.41 -31.04
N PRO A 75 -5.90 39.18 -31.21
CA PRO A 75 -6.53 39.07 -32.54
C PRO A 75 -6.78 40.44 -33.21
N SER A 76 -6.45 41.52 -32.54
CA SER A 76 -6.69 42.88 -33.06
C SER A 76 -5.67 43.32 -34.10
N SER A 77 -5.93 44.44 -34.75
CA SER A 77 -5.07 45.01 -35.80
C SER A 77 -3.99 45.98 -35.29
N ALA A 78 -3.89 46.16 -33.95
CA ALA A 78 -2.93 47.03 -33.31
C ALA A 78 -2.28 46.32 -32.12
N SER A 79 -1.18 46.90 -31.62
CA SER A 79 -0.53 46.38 -30.39
C SER A 79 -1.40 46.61 -29.17
N GLU A 80 -1.43 45.62 -28.29
CA GLU A 80 -2.21 45.62 -27.06
C GLU A 80 -1.31 45.32 -25.83
N THR A 81 -1.60 45.96 -24.72
CA THR A 81 -1.16 45.48 -23.41
C THR A 81 -2.33 44.75 -22.78
N ILE A 82 -2.07 43.52 -22.39
CA ILE A 82 -3.06 42.57 -21.84
C ILE A 82 -2.62 42.25 -20.41
N SER A 83 -3.54 42.32 -19.46
CA SER A 83 -3.34 41.81 -18.10
C SER A 83 -4.06 40.44 -17.94
N ILE A 84 -3.41 39.53 -17.24
CA ILE A 84 -3.97 38.25 -16.82
C ILE A 84 -4.19 38.33 -15.32
N GLU A 85 -5.38 37.93 -14.86
CA GLU A 85 -5.73 37.97 -13.44
C GLU A 85 -6.51 36.71 -13.06
N THR A 86 -6.31 36.26 -11.80
CA THR A 86 -7.15 35.23 -11.21
C THR A 86 -8.43 35.89 -10.75
N LEU A 87 -9.56 35.51 -11.35
CA LEU A 87 -10.89 36.03 -11.02
C LEU A 87 -11.55 35.23 -9.91
N GLU A 88 -11.37 33.90 -9.92
CA GLU A 88 -11.91 33.00 -8.92
C GLU A 88 -10.89 31.90 -8.62
N TRP A 89 -10.71 31.62 -7.34
CA TRP A 89 -9.93 30.51 -6.82
C TRP A 89 -10.44 30.14 -5.43
N ASP A 90 -10.91 28.90 -5.26
CA ASP A 90 -11.45 28.42 -3.99
C ASP A 90 -10.52 27.43 -3.25
N GLY A 91 -9.31 27.22 -3.74
CA GLY A 91 -8.34 26.29 -3.16
C GLY A 91 -7.78 26.76 -1.82
N THR A 92 -7.89 25.92 -0.79
CA THR A 92 -7.34 26.19 0.55
C THR A 92 -6.04 25.43 0.82
N LEU A 93 -5.82 24.28 0.18
CA LEU A 93 -4.65 23.42 0.33
C LEU A 93 -3.72 23.45 -0.89
N VAL A 94 -4.12 24.18 -1.92
CA VAL A 94 -3.36 24.38 -3.15
C VAL A 94 -3.26 25.87 -3.41
N GLU A 95 -2.07 26.36 -3.71
CA GLU A 95 -1.82 27.73 -4.14
C GLU A 95 -1.89 27.80 -5.67
N LEU A 96 -2.51 28.84 -6.22
CA LEU A 96 -2.53 29.15 -7.62
C LEU A 96 -1.68 30.42 -7.86
N ALA A 97 -0.70 30.34 -8.75
CA ALA A 97 0.12 31.45 -9.19
C ALA A 97 0.17 31.52 -10.72
N LEU A 98 0.34 32.71 -11.26
CA LEU A 98 0.60 32.93 -12.70
C LEU A 98 2.10 33.16 -12.89
N SER A 99 2.71 32.52 -13.89
CA SER A 99 4.12 32.72 -14.21
C SER A 99 4.39 34.12 -14.75
N GLU A 100 3.41 34.71 -15.46
CA GLU A 100 3.42 36.07 -15.98
C GLU A 100 1.98 36.63 -16.00
N ASP A 101 1.80 37.89 -15.65
CA ASP A 101 0.50 38.52 -15.49
C ASP A 101 0.28 39.71 -16.45
N SER A 102 1.25 40.04 -17.33
CA SER A 102 1.15 41.17 -18.24
C SER A 102 1.93 40.94 -19.53
N PHE A 103 1.26 41.14 -20.66
CA PHE A 103 1.79 40.91 -22.01
C PHE A 103 1.63 42.15 -22.85
N THR A 104 2.64 42.45 -23.69
CA THR A 104 2.52 43.49 -24.75
C THR A 104 2.68 42.82 -26.10
N LEU A 105 1.56 42.56 -26.77
CA LEU A 105 1.51 41.81 -28.00
C LEU A 105 1.26 42.70 -29.22
N ALA A 106 2.02 42.51 -30.29
CA ALA A 106 1.73 43.12 -31.57
C ALA A 106 0.42 42.54 -32.19
N ALA A 107 -0.05 43.15 -33.28
CA ALA A 107 -1.24 42.69 -34.00
C ALA A 107 -1.08 41.25 -34.47
N GLY A 108 -1.96 40.34 -34.01
CA GLY A 108 -1.95 38.92 -34.33
C GLY A 108 -0.82 38.11 -33.66
N GLU A 109 -0.12 38.70 -32.67
CA GLU A 109 0.90 38.00 -31.90
C GLU A 109 0.27 37.18 -30.77
N GLU A 110 0.95 36.10 -30.38
CA GLU A 110 0.61 35.23 -29.29
C GLU A 110 1.81 35.02 -28.37
N ASP A 111 1.57 34.80 -27.10
CA ASP A 111 2.55 34.41 -26.11
C ASP A 111 1.96 33.39 -25.15
N THR A 112 2.81 32.75 -24.33
CA THR A 112 2.39 31.67 -23.44
C THR A 112 2.78 31.99 -22.01
N PHE A 113 1.94 31.56 -21.07
CA PHE A 113 2.23 31.60 -19.65
C PHE A 113 1.73 30.31 -18.98
N ASP A 114 2.22 30.03 -17.79
CA ASP A 114 1.79 28.90 -16.99
C ASP A 114 0.93 29.38 -15.82
N ILE A 115 -0.17 28.66 -15.59
CA ILE A 115 -0.88 28.64 -14.32
C ILE A 115 -0.19 27.55 -13.49
N VAL A 116 0.41 27.94 -12.36
CA VAL A 116 1.15 27.05 -11.49
C VAL A 116 0.30 26.72 -10.27
N PHE A 117 -0.05 25.44 -10.13
CA PHE A 117 -0.72 24.93 -8.94
C PHE A 117 0.32 24.26 -8.05
N THR A 118 0.47 24.74 -6.81
CA THR A 118 1.38 24.15 -5.81
C THR A 118 0.58 23.70 -4.62
N GLY A 119 0.50 22.39 -4.43
CA GLY A 119 -0.28 21.77 -3.37
C GLY A 119 0.58 21.20 -2.25
N GLN A 120 -0.11 20.67 -1.24
CA GLN A 120 0.50 19.79 -0.25
C GLN A 120 0.37 18.35 -0.71
N THR A 121 1.27 17.48 -0.28
CA THR A 121 1.08 16.03 -0.46
C THR A 121 -0.07 15.51 0.39
N LYS A 122 -0.75 14.46 -0.06
CA LYS A 122 -1.86 13.78 0.64
C LYS A 122 -3.16 14.58 0.75
N ILE A 123 -3.41 15.52 -0.14
CA ILE A 123 -4.74 16.14 -0.26
C ILE A 123 -5.76 15.05 -0.63
N PRO A 124 -6.94 15.01 -0.01
CA PRO A 124 -7.99 14.05 -0.39
C PRO A 124 -8.40 14.20 -1.85
N ALA A 125 -8.54 13.09 -2.57
CA ALA A 125 -8.97 13.08 -3.98
C ALA A 125 -10.43 13.53 -4.17
N SER A 126 -11.25 13.49 -3.11
CA SER A 126 -12.63 14.00 -3.14
C SER A 126 -12.73 15.52 -3.12
N THR A 127 -11.60 16.23 -3.10
CA THR A 127 -11.56 17.71 -3.08
C THR A 127 -11.39 18.20 -4.50
N ASP A 128 -12.38 18.91 -5.03
CA ASP A 128 -12.33 19.61 -6.31
C ASP A 128 -12.13 21.10 -6.05
N TYR A 129 -11.29 21.74 -6.87
CA TYR A 129 -11.03 23.18 -6.80
C TYR A 129 -11.38 23.83 -8.11
N SER A 130 -12.33 24.77 -8.12
CA SER A 130 -12.63 25.58 -9.32
C SER A 130 -11.73 26.80 -9.42
N PHE A 131 -11.39 27.18 -10.64
CA PHE A 131 -10.65 28.37 -10.94
C PHE A 131 -11.18 29.10 -12.17
N GLU A 132 -11.04 30.43 -12.16
CA GLU A 132 -11.32 31.27 -13.32
C GLU A 132 -10.18 32.27 -13.51
N ILE A 133 -9.63 32.31 -14.74
CA ILE A 133 -8.58 33.22 -15.18
C ILE A 133 -9.16 34.17 -16.21
N GLY A 134 -8.96 35.47 -15.98
CA GLY A 134 -9.38 36.53 -16.89
C GLY A 134 -8.22 37.09 -17.67
N ALA A 135 -8.44 37.34 -18.96
CA ALA A 135 -7.55 38.12 -19.80
C ALA A 135 -8.25 39.42 -20.21
N LYS A 136 -7.62 40.56 -19.94
CA LYS A 136 -8.20 41.88 -20.10
C LYS A 136 -7.26 42.79 -20.87
N VAL A 137 -7.78 43.51 -21.87
CA VAL A 137 -7.04 44.53 -22.60
C VAL A 137 -6.92 45.80 -21.75
N GLU A 138 -5.72 46.21 -21.40
CA GLU A 138 -5.44 47.41 -20.63
C GLU A 138 -5.15 48.63 -21.51
N SER A 139 -4.49 48.40 -22.66
CA SER A 139 -4.25 49.48 -23.65
C SER A 139 -4.32 48.92 -25.08
N TRP A 140 -4.70 49.80 -26.02
CA TRP A 140 -4.76 49.54 -27.45
C TRP A 140 -4.00 50.58 -28.18
N ASN A 141 -3.01 50.22 -29.02
CA ASN A 141 -2.12 51.14 -29.72
C ASN A 141 -1.47 52.17 -28.75
N ASN A 142 -1.03 51.73 -27.58
CA ASN A 142 -0.47 52.54 -26.47
C ASN A 142 -1.45 53.55 -25.85
N ILE A 143 -2.75 53.46 -26.14
CA ILE A 143 -3.79 54.29 -25.51
C ILE A 143 -4.50 53.45 -24.46
N PRO A 144 -4.49 53.84 -23.18
CA PRO A 144 -5.27 53.13 -22.16
C PRO A 144 -6.74 53.02 -22.51
N ILE A 145 -7.36 51.87 -22.21
CA ILE A 145 -8.77 51.62 -22.56
C ILE A 145 -9.70 52.73 -22.05
N GLY A 146 -9.46 53.23 -20.83
CA GLY A 146 -10.25 54.33 -20.26
C GLY A 146 -10.12 55.68 -20.97
N GLN A 147 -9.21 55.82 -21.95
CA GLN A 147 -9.00 57.05 -22.74
C GLN A 147 -9.45 56.88 -24.20
N LEU A 148 -9.97 55.70 -24.57
CA LEU A 148 -10.55 55.49 -25.91
C LEU A 148 -11.85 56.27 -26.07
N PRO A 149 -12.26 56.57 -27.32
CA PRO A 149 -13.54 57.25 -27.59
C PRO A 149 -14.72 56.54 -26.95
N GLU A 150 -15.69 57.31 -26.44
CA GLU A 150 -16.92 56.72 -25.87
C GLU A 150 -17.62 55.79 -26.87
N GLY A 151 -18.00 54.59 -26.38
CA GLY A 151 -18.61 53.54 -27.20
C GLY A 151 -17.65 52.58 -27.89
N THR A 152 -16.31 52.70 -27.65
CA THR A 152 -15.37 51.70 -28.12
C THR A 152 -15.69 50.35 -27.41
N LEU A 153 -15.93 49.31 -28.21
CA LEU A 153 -16.12 47.93 -27.69
C LEU A 153 -14.75 47.34 -27.37
N VAL A 154 -14.65 46.65 -26.24
CA VAL A 154 -13.47 45.89 -25.83
C VAL A 154 -13.92 44.49 -25.49
N PHE A 155 -13.24 43.48 -26.03
CA PHE A 155 -13.58 42.07 -25.78
C PHE A 155 -12.50 41.46 -24.91
N ASN A 156 -12.84 41.31 -23.62
CA ASN A 156 -12.07 40.50 -22.66
C ASN A 156 -12.57 39.07 -22.72
N THR A 157 -11.77 38.14 -22.25
CA THR A 157 -12.11 36.71 -22.20
C THR A 157 -11.79 36.13 -20.85
N THR A 158 -12.45 35.02 -20.52
CA THR A 158 -12.16 34.23 -19.32
C THR A 158 -12.02 32.75 -19.68
N TYR A 159 -11.25 32.04 -18.90
CA TYR A 159 -11.11 30.60 -18.96
C TYR A 159 -11.40 30.04 -17.56
N SER A 160 -12.30 29.05 -17.49
CA SER A 160 -12.69 28.38 -16.24
C SER A 160 -12.36 26.89 -16.30
N GLY A 161 -11.98 26.32 -15.18
CA GLY A 161 -11.69 24.91 -15.07
C GLY A 161 -11.82 24.39 -13.63
N ASP A 162 -11.72 23.06 -13.51
CA ASP A 162 -11.70 22.36 -12.22
C ASP A 162 -10.36 21.65 -12.08
N LEU A 163 -9.57 22.00 -11.08
CA LEU A 163 -8.36 21.25 -10.72
C LEU A 163 -8.77 19.98 -10.01
N ILE A 164 -8.42 18.84 -10.59
CA ILE A 164 -8.68 17.52 -10.04
C ILE A 164 -7.46 17.04 -9.24
N ILE A 165 -7.69 16.58 -8.02
CA ILE A 165 -6.65 15.91 -7.23
C ILE A 165 -6.58 14.44 -7.65
N GLU A 166 -5.39 13.99 -8.08
CA GLU A 166 -5.19 12.60 -8.49
C GLU A 166 -5.37 11.64 -7.29
N SER A 167 -6.23 10.62 -7.48
CA SER A 167 -6.38 9.55 -6.51
C SER A 167 -5.18 8.60 -6.58
N TYR A 168 -4.66 8.17 -5.43
CA TYR A 168 -3.63 7.15 -5.35
C TYR A 168 -3.87 6.20 -4.18
N GLY A 169 -3.55 4.93 -4.38
CA GLY A 169 -3.58 3.89 -3.35
C GLY A 169 -2.27 3.85 -2.56
N MET A 170 -2.37 3.60 -1.27
CA MET A 170 -1.24 3.30 -0.39
C MET A 170 -1.74 2.55 0.83
N VAL A 171 -1.10 1.44 1.19
CA VAL A 171 -1.55 0.58 2.28
C VAL A 171 -0.44 0.31 3.28
N GLU A 172 -0.81 0.21 4.56
CA GLU A 172 0.05 -0.29 5.62
C GLU A 172 -0.59 -1.54 6.24
N LEU A 173 0.17 -2.65 6.26
CA LEU A 173 -0.23 -3.91 6.89
C LEU A 173 0.31 -3.94 8.32
N LEU A 174 -0.58 -4.06 9.28
CA LEU A 174 -0.26 -4.24 10.70
C LEU A 174 -0.59 -5.67 11.10
N LEU A 175 0.44 -6.47 11.34
CA LEU A 175 0.32 -7.84 11.79
C LEU A 175 0.66 -7.92 13.27
N SER A 176 -0.21 -8.55 14.06
CA SER A 176 -0.02 -8.70 15.52
C SER A 176 0.79 -9.94 15.89
N ASP A 177 1.47 -10.56 14.92
CA ASP A 177 2.10 -11.86 15.09
C ASP A 177 3.63 -11.81 15.18
N VAL A 178 4.20 -12.94 15.58
CA VAL A 178 5.66 -13.13 15.69
C VAL A 178 6.27 -13.46 14.33
N SER A 179 7.58 -13.21 14.19
CA SER A 179 8.33 -13.49 12.95
C SER A 179 8.52 -14.98 12.65
N THR A 180 8.29 -15.86 13.62
CA THR A 180 8.38 -17.32 13.48
C THR A 180 7.22 -17.98 14.18
N ARG A 181 6.55 -18.90 13.49
CA ARG A 181 5.44 -19.69 14.01
C ARG A 181 5.80 -21.17 13.94
N TYR A 182 5.81 -21.82 15.11
CA TYR A 182 5.98 -23.27 15.21
C TYR A 182 4.62 -23.95 15.09
N MET A 183 4.57 -25.02 14.30
CA MET A 183 3.34 -25.78 14.04
C MET A 183 3.61 -27.27 14.10
N ASP A 184 2.65 -28.00 14.63
CA ASP A 184 2.58 -29.46 14.49
C ASP A 184 1.93 -29.85 13.16
N THR A 185 2.10 -31.12 12.76
CA THR A 185 1.40 -31.67 11.57
C THR A 185 -0.11 -31.57 11.74
N SER A 186 -0.85 -31.17 10.67
CA SER A 186 -2.30 -30.92 10.65
C SER A 186 -2.77 -29.75 11.54
N GLU A 187 -1.90 -29.05 12.21
CA GLU A 187 -2.25 -27.88 13.01
C GLU A 187 -2.73 -26.73 12.12
N GLU A 188 -3.75 -26.03 12.58
CA GLU A 188 -4.24 -24.79 11.96
C GLU A 188 -3.85 -23.60 12.83
N VAL A 189 -3.29 -22.59 12.20
CA VAL A 189 -2.88 -21.34 12.84
C VAL A 189 -3.57 -20.17 12.16
N GLU A 190 -4.03 -19.23 12.96
CA GLU A 190 -4.63 -17.98 12.52
C GLU A 190 -3.64 -16.82 12.67
N PHE A 191 -3.62 -15.94 11.69
CA PHE A 191 -2.88 -14.68 11.66
C PHE A 191 -3.86 -13.53 11.71
N SER A 192 -3.80 -12.75 12.78
CA SER A 192 -4.64 -11.56 12.96
C SER A 192 -3.93 -10.33 12.43
N PHE A 193 -4.61 -9.56 11.61
CA PHE A 193 -4.06 -8.35 11.00
C PHE A 193 -5.10 -7.24 10.91
N GLN A 194 -4.60 -6.03 10.69
CA GLN A 194 -5.37 -4.86 10.27
C GLN A 194 -4.66 -4.22 9.08
N VAL A 195 -5.41 -3.58 8.22
CA VAL A 195 -4.87 -2.76 7.13
C VAL A 195 -5.31 -1.31 7.33
N THR A 196 -4.40 -0.39 7.09
CA THR A 196 -4.67 1.04 7.16
C THR A 196 -4.53 1.62 5.76
N ASN A 197 -5.55 2.34 5.31
CA ASN A 197 -5.51 3.10 4.09
C ASN A 197 -4.65 4.36 4.31
N LYS A 198 -3.52 4.46 3.63
CA LYS A 198 -2.59 5.60 3.62
C LYS A 198 -2.67 6.39 2.32
N GLY A 199 -3.53 5.98 1.40
CA GLY A 199 -3.86 6.70 0.17
C GLY A 199 -4.63 7.99 0.45
N ASN A 200 -5.09 8.65 -0.57
CA ASN A 200 -5.85 9.90 -0.46
C ASN A 200 -7.34 9.78 -0.84
N ASP A 201 -7.82 8.56 -1.06
CA ASP A 201 -9.22 8.24 -1.35
C ASP A 201 -9.64 6.99 -0.60
N ASP A 202 -10.93 6.68 -0.59
CA ASP A 202 -11.45 5.38 -0.16
C ASP A 202 -10.89 4.29 -1.08
N ASP A 203 -10.51 3.13 -0.52
CA ASP A 203 -9.81 2.08 -1.26
C ASP A 203 -10.30 0.68 -0.90
N LEU A 204 -10.39 -0.19 -1.90
CA LEU A 204 -10.58 -1.62 -1.70
C LEU A 204 -9.22 -2.28 -1.39
N LEU A 205 -8.91 -2.46 -0.12
CA LEU A 205 -7.66 -3.08 0.29
C LEU A 205 -7.74 -4.61 0.23
N GLU A 206 -6.73 -5.22 -0.36
CA GLU A 206 -6.60 -6.66 -0.54
C GLU A 206 -5.44 -7.20 0.28
N VAL A 207 -5.66 -8.29 1.03
CA VAL A 207 -4.60 -9.02 1.74
C VAL A 207 -4.52 -10.44 1.20
N VAL A 208 -3.34 -10.83 0.71
CA VAL A 208 -3.13 -12.10 0.01
C VAL A 208 -1.93 -12.86 0.56
N PHE A 209 -1.97 -14.19 0.45
CA PHE A 209 -0.78 -15.04 0.56
C PHE A 209 -0.05 -15.08 -0.78
N VAL A 210 1.08 -14.37 -0.90
CA VAL A 210 1.82 -14.20 -2.16
C VAL A 210 2.34 -15.55 -2.69
N ASN A 211 2.88 -16.38 -1.80
CA ASN A 211 3.46 -17.67 -2.13
C ASN A 211 2.52 -18.86 -1.86
N ALA A 212 1.20 -18.64 -1.95
CA ALA A 212 0.19 -19.66 -1.71
C ALA A 212 0.40 -20.93 -2.56
N ALA A 213 0.83 -20.79 -3.82
CA ALA A 213 1.08 -21.92 -4.71
C ALA A 213 2.24 -22.83 -4.22
N ASP A 214 3.32 -22.22 -3.71
CA ASP A 214 4.46 -22.96 -3.17
C ASP A 214 4.08 -23.68 -1.89
N LEU A 215 3.29 -23.03 -1.04
CA LEU A 215 2.76 -23.63 0.19
C LEU A 215 1.79 -24.79 -0.12
N GLU A 216 0.91 -24.65 -1.13
CA GLU A 216 0.05 -25.75 -1.59
C GLU A 216 0.85 -26.92 -2.15
N ALA A 217 1.92 -26.65 -2.91
CA ALA A 217 2.83 -27.70 -3.38
C ALA A 217 3.50 -28.45 -2.21
N ALA A 218 3.72 -27.75 -1.09
CA ALA A 218 4.18 -28.35 0.18
C ALA A 218 3.04 -28.90 1.05
N GLN A 219 1.81 -29.03 0.50
CA GLN A 219 0.62 -29.60 1.13
C GLN A 219 0.02 -28.77 2.29
N PHE A 220 0.31 -27.49 2.38
CA PHE A 220 -0.45 -26.58 3.22
C PHE A 220 -1.84 -26.34 2.62
N THR A 221 -2.79 -26.02 3.47
CA THR A 221 -4.14 -25.62 3.06
C THR A 221 -4.56 -24.31 3.71
N PHE A 222 -5.51 -23.59 3.11
CA PHE A 222 -5.97 -22.26 3.52
C PHE A 222 -7.46 -22.30 3.88
N PRO A 223 -7.83 -22.68 5.12
CA PRO A 223 -9.23 -22.85 5.51
C PRO A 223 -10.07 -21.56 5.41
N SER A 224 -9.49 -20.40 5.68
CA SER A 224 -10.15 -19.07 5.53
C SER A 224 -10.10 -18.49 4.12
N GLY A 225 -9.46 -19.20 3.16
CA GLY A 225 -9.14 -18.66 1.84
C GLY A 225 -7.74 -18.05 1.78
N LYS A 226 -7.38 -17.53 0.58
CA LYS A 226 -6.06 -16.99 0.28
C LYS A 226 -6.08 -15.46 0.14
N LEU A 227 -7.25 -14.86 0.15
CA LEU A 227 -7.52 -13.46 -0.11
C LEU A 227 -8.58 -12.96 0.87
N VAL A 228 -8.36 -11.78 1.42
CA VAL A 228 -9.36 -11.00 2.16
C VAL A 228 -9.39 -9.61 1.56
N ASN A 229 -10.59 -9.11 1.23
CA ASN A 229 -10.84 -7.77 0.72
C ASN A 229 -11.66 -6.97 1.72
N GLU A 230 -11.37 -5.69 1.86
CA GLU A 230 -12.16 -4.78 2.67
C GLU A 230 -12.09 -3.35 2.10
N ASN A 231 -13.26 -2.70 1.98
CA ASN A 231 -13.31 -1.27 1.69
C ASN A 231 -12.90 -0.50 2.95
N VAL A 232 -11.86 0.29 2.85
CA VAL A 232 -11.34 1.10 3.94
C VAL A 232 -11.36 2.57 3.54
N ALA A 233 -12.10 3.37 4.28
CA ALA A 233 -12.23 4.79 4.03
C ALA A 233 -10.86 5.50 4.10
N TYR A 234 -10.76 6.65 3.46
CA TYR A 234 -9.61 7.54 3.54
C TYR A 234 -9.09 7.70 4.98
N GLN A 235 -7.80 7.47 5.19
CA GLN A 235 -7.13 7.45 6.50
C GLN A 235 -7.74 6.47 7.52
N GLY A 236 -8.64 5.61 7.10
CA GLY A 236 -9.27 4.60 7.94
C GLY A 236 -8.36 3.40 8.20
N THR A 237 -8.75 2.61 9.20
CA THR A 237 -8.14 1.30 9.50
C THR A 237 -9.25 0.26 9.52
N SER A 238 -8.98 -0.91 8.94
CA SER A 238 -9.92 -2.02 8.93
C SER A 238 -10.24 -2.54 10.33
N SER A 239 -11.33 -3.27 10.48
CA SER A 239 -11.51 -4.16 11.62
C SER A 239 -10.39 -5.22 11.65
N VAL A 240 -10.16 -5.84 12.81
CA VAL A 240 -9.23 -6.98 12.88
C VAL A 240 -9.78 -8.12 12.03
N LYS A 241 -8.95 -8.60 11.11
CA LYS A 241 -9.25 -9.73 10.22
C LYS A 241 -8.31 -10.89 10.53
N THR A 242 -8.69 -12.08 10.10
CA THR A 242 -7.88 -13.28 10.27
C THR A 242 -7.75 -14.03 8.95
N LEU A 243 -6.54 -14.55 8.72
CA LEU A 243 -6.25 -15.55 7.70
C LEU A 243 -5.72 -16.79 8.40
N SER A 244 -6.19 -17.98 8.00
CA SER A 244 -5.73 -19.24 8.56
C SER A 244 -4.97 -20.08 7.55
N ILE A 245 -3.93 -20.75 8.05
CA ILE A 245 -3.17 -21.77 7.31
C ILE A 245 -3.11 -23.04 8.14
N ARG A 246 -3.24 -24.18 7.47
CA ARG A 246 -3.10 -25.49 8.11
C ARG A 246 -1.89 -26.21 7.56
N ALA A 247 -1.07 -26.75 8.46
CA ALA A 247 0.11 -27.53 8.14
C ALA A 247 -0.23 -28.83 7.43
N PRO A 248 0.73 -29.42 6.67
CA PRO A 248 0.60 -30.74 6.05
C PRO A 248 0.23 -31.80 7.08
N SER A 249 -0.55 -32.80 6.65
CA SER A 249 -0.97 -33.92 7.54
C SER A 249 0.18 -34.84 7.96
N SER A 250 1.29 -34.83 7.22
CA SER A 250 2.50 -35.60 7.53
C SER A 250 3.72 -34.95 6.89
N VAL A 251 4.81 -34.89 7.63
CA VAL A 251 6.13 -34.51 7.14
C VAL A 251 7.12 -35.60 7.55
N SER A 252 8.08 -35.89 6.68
CA SER A 252 9.11 -36.91 6.95
C SER A 252 10.29 -36.38 7.76
N GLU A 253 10.54 -35.11 7.69
CA GLU A 253 11.60 -34.35 8.34
C GLU A 253 11.07 -32.96 8.73
N ASP A 254 11.76 -32.30 9.64
CA ASP A 254 11.42 -30.92 10.02
C ASP A 254 11.45 -30.04 8.77
N MET A 255 10.38 -29.24 8.61
CA MET A 255 10.18 -28.38 7.45
C MET A 255 10.16 -26.91 7.87
N ARG A 256 10.84 -26.07 7.09
CA ARG A 256 10.82 -24.62 7.28
C ARG A 256 10.42 -23.94 5.99
N MET A 257 9.35 -23.12 6.03
CA MET A 257 8.79 -22.44 4.88
C MET A 257 8.46 -20.99 5.22
N PRO A 258 8.78 -20.01 4.35
CA PRO A 258 8.30 -18.65 4.52
C PRO A 258 6.81 -18.57 4.17
N LEU A 259 6.04 -17.84 4.94
CA LEU A 259 4.70 -17.36 4.62
C LEU A 259 4.79 -15.87 4.32
N ILE A 260 4.43 -15.45 3.11
CA ILE A 260 4.49 -14.07 2.67
C ILE A 260 3.07 -13.53 2.59
N ILE A 261 2.75 -12.57 3.46
CA ILE A 261 1.47 -11.88 3.51
C ILE A 261 1.67 -10.48 2.95
N ARG A 262 0.89 -10.11 1.94
CA ARG A 262 0.94 -8.80 1.29
C ARG A 262 -0.41 -8.13 1.39
N ALA A 263 -0.40 -6.85 1.73
CA ALA A 263 -1.51 -5.94 1.53
C ALA A 263 -1.23 -5.02 0.35
N GLN A 264 -2.22 -4.79 -0.48
CA GLN A 264 -2.16 -3.95 -1.68
C GLN A 264 -3.49 -3.22 -1.88
N SER A 265 -3.46 -2.14 -2.67
CA SER A 265 -4.66 -1.50 -3.19
C SER A 265 -5.31 -2.40 -4.25
N GLY A 266 -6.62 -2.50 -4.25
CA GLY A 266 -7.38 -3.13 -5.32
C GLY A 266 -7.86 -2.14 -6.38
N ASP A 267 -7.81 -0.84 -6.09
CA ASP A 267 -8.27 0.23 -6.97
C ASP A 267 -7.10 0.91 -7.71
N ASP A 268 -5.84 0.78 -7.23
CA ASP A 268 -4.63 1.33 -7.87
C ASP A 268 -3.57 0.23 -8.05
N ASP A 269 -3.46 -0.31 -9.25
CA ASP A 269 -2.48 -1.35 -9.62
C ASP A 269 -1.02 -0.89 -9.49
N ASN A 270 -0.76 0.42 -9.43
CA ASN A 270 0.58 1.00 -9.29
C ASN A 270 0.92 1.38 -7.85
N ALA A 271 -0.01 1.20 -6.92
CA ALA A 271 0.20 1.50 -5.52
C ALA A 271 1.33 0.67 -4.91
N PRO A 272 2.13 1.25 -4.01
CA PRO A 272 3.08 0.47 -3.23
C PRO A 272 2.33 -0.49 -2.30
N PHE A 273 2.79 -1.74 -2.25
CA PHE A 273 2.27 -2.75 -1.33
C PHE A 273 3.03 -2.76 0.00
N SER A 274 2.39 -3.32 1.03
CA SER A 274 3.00 -3.61 2.33
C SER A 274 3.10 -5.12 2.52
N GLU A 275 4.27 -5.65 2.89
CA GLU A 275 4.52 -7.09 2.94
C GLU A 275 5.21 -7.49 4.24
N VAL A 276 4.78 -8.62 4.80
CA VAL A 276 5.36 -9.23 5.99
C VAL A 276 5.66 -10.70 5.70
N THR A 277 6.84 -11.15 6.10
CA THR A 277 7.25 -12.56 6.00
C THR A 277 7.29 -13.19 7.38
N ILE A 278 6.60 -14.30 7.55
CA ILE A 278 6.60 -15.14 8.75
C ILE A 278 7.25 -16.47 8.41
N GLN A 279 8.17 -16.93 9.26
CA GLN A 279 8.76 -18.25 9.11
C GLN A 279 7.85 -19.30 9.76
N LEU A 280 7.39 -20.28 8.97
CA LEU A 280 6.66 -21.46 9.46
C LEU A 280 7.66 -22.59 9.71
N ASP A 281 7.75 -23.06 10.94
CA ASP A 281 8.59 -24.19 11.35
C ASP A 281 7.68 -25.35 11.75
N ILE A 282 7.66 -26.43 10.95
CA ILE A 282 6.87 -27.63 11.20
C ILE A 282 7.79 -28.73 11.70
N THR A 283 7.48 -29.24 12.88
CA THR A 283 8.24 -30.32 13.50
C THR A 283 7.70 -31.66 13.02
N ALA A 284 8.58 -32.50 12.48
CA ALA A 284 8.23 -33.88 12.14
C ALA A 284 7.87 -34.65 13.41
N PRO A 285 6.84 -35.49 13.39
CA PRO A 285 6.54 -36.35 14.52
C PRO A 285 7.78 -37.19 14.82
N SER A 286 8.29 -37.08 16.06
CA SER A 286 9.43 -37.89 16.46
C SER A 286 9.08 -39.33 16.17
N LYS A 287 9.86 -39.95 15.26
CA LYS A 287 9.84 -41.40 15.16
C LYS A 287 10.26 -41.85 16.54
N ASN A 288 9.26 -42.21 17.39
CA ASN A 288 9.57 -42.90 18.61
C ASN A 288 10.50 -44.03 18.16
N ALA A 289 11.76 -43.94 18.59
CA ALA A 289 12.67 -45.08 18.55
C ALA A 289 12.08 -46.11 19.51
N GLY A 290 10.88 -46.59 19.18
CA GLY A 290 10.34 -47.79 19.73
C GLY A 290 11.41 -48.82 19.45
N ILE A 291 11.89 -49.47 20.47
CA ILE A 291 12.84 -50.57 20.38
C ILE A 291 12.36 -51.42 19.21
N ASP A 292 13.13 -51.35 18.06
CA ASP A 292 12.86 -52.15 16.87
C ASP A 292 12.85 -53.64 17.28
N GLY A 293 11.71 -54.14 17.59
CA GLY A 293 11.51 -55.49 18.10
C GLY A 293 10.24 -55.70 18.90
N LEU A 294 9.53 -54.62 19.31
CA LEU A 294 8.27 -54.77 20.06
C LEU A 294 7.02 -54.53 19.20
N ASP A 295 7.13 -53.87 18.05
CA ASP A 295 5.96 -53.64 17.15
C ASP A 295 5.46 -54.87 16.41
N SER A 296 6.20 -55.99 16.45
CA SER A 296 5.73 -57.29 15.91
C SER A 296 5.00 -58.16 16.91
N LEU A 297 4.89 -57.70 18.17
CA LEU A 297 4.11 -58.42 19.18
C LEU A 297 2.65 -57.94 19.11
N ASN A 298 1.86 -58.64 18.32
CA ASN A 298 0.41 -58.50 18.26
C ASN A 298 -0.11 -58.40 19.70
N SER A 299 -0.97 -57.45 20.04
CA SER A 299 -1.46 -57.15 21.40
C SER A 299 -1.95 -58.38 22.17
N ASP A 300 -2.40 -59.40 21.48
CA ASP A 300 -2.83 -60.69 22.05
C ASP A 300 -1.66 -61.58 22.51
N SER A 301 -0.48 -61.48 21.88
CA SER A 301 0.70 -62.26 22.27
C SER A 301 1.47 -61.64 23.44
N THR A 302 1.48 -60.32 23.60
CA THR A 302 2.17 -59.60 24.70
C THR A 302 1.51 -59.90 26.04
N LEU A 303 0.16 -60.00 26.07
CA LEU A 303 -0.57 -60.40 27.29
C LEU A 303 -0.28 -61.88 27.63
N LEU A 304 -0.07 -62.74 26.67
CA LEU A 304 0.21 -64.16 26.87
C LEU A 304 1.65 -64.36 27.41
N TYR A 305 2.63 -63.67 26.90
CA TYR A 305 4.01 -63.73 27.40
C TYR A 305 4.17 -63.06 28.78
N ALA A 306 3.47 -61.95 29.05
CA ALA A 306 3.45 -61.29 30.36
C ALA A 306 2.78 -62.22 31.41
N SER A 307 1.72 -62.94 31.06
CA SER A 307 1.05 -63.86 32.00
C SER A 307 1.87 -65.12 32.29
N VAL A 308 2.52 -65.69 31.27
CA VAL A 308 3.39 -66.87 31.44
C VAL A 308 4.67 -66.53 32.17
N GLY A 309 5.33 -65.43 31.81
CA GLY A 309 6.56 -64.95 32.46
C GLY A 309 6.31 -64.48 33.90
N GLY A 310 5.27 -63.72 34.14
CA GLY A 310 4.84 -63.28 35.49
C GLY A 310 4.41 -64.44 36.36
N GLY A 311 3.68 -65.42 35.82
CA GLY A 311 3.29 -66.62 36.52
C GLY A 311 4.46 -67.51 36.93
N ALA A 312 5.45 -67.69 36.06
CA ALA A 312 6.68 -68.43 36.39
C ALA A 312 7.50 -67.76 37.50
N ILE A 313 7.64 -66.44 37.49
CA ILE A 313 8.37 -65.70 38.54
C ILE A 313 7.62 -65.83 39.88
N LEU A 314 6.32 -65.70 39.91
CA LEU A 314 5.50 -65.85 41.11
C LEU A 314 5.60 -67.27 41.66
N LEU A 315 5.61 -68.31 40.79
CA LEU A 315 5.74 -69.70 41.20
C LEU A 315 7.14 -69.97 41.81
N VAL A 316 8.22 -69.43 41.25
CA VAL A 316 9.56 -69.54 41.81
C VAL A 316 9.65 -68.80 43.16
N LEU A 317 9.08 -67.60 43.30
CA LEU A 317 9.02 -66.90 44.57
C LEU A 317 8.22 -67.67 45.62
N PHE A 318 7.09 -68.27 45.23
CA PHE A 318 6.29 -69.07 46.12
C PHE A 318 7.03 -70.32 46.57
N LEU A 319 7.75 -71.02 45.70
CA LEU A 319 8.63 -72.15 46.05
C LEU A 319 9.75 -71.74 47.01
N VAL A 320 10.41 -70.59 46.79
CA VAL A 320 11.44 -70.07 47.72
C VAL A 320 10.87 -69.77 49.08
N VAL A 321 9.67 -69.17 49.14
CA VAL A 321 8.99 -68.91 50.44
C VAL A 321 8.60 -70.22 51.10
N LEU A 322 8.06 -71.20 50.37
CA LEU A 322 7.72 -72.53 50.92
C LEU A 322 8.97 -73.24 51.48
N ILE A 323 10.08 -73.29 50.77
CA ILE A 323 11.35 -73.83 51.23
C ILE A 323 11.81 -73.12 52.49
N ARG A 324 11.69 -71.77 52.53
CA ARG A 324 12.07 -70.98 53.71
C ARG A 324 11.18 -71.21 54.93
N VAL A 325 9.91 -71.50 54.73
CA VAL A 325 8.95 -71.82 55.83
C VAL A 325 9.18 -73.22 56.36
N VAL A 326 9.42 -74.23 55.49
CA VAL A 326 9.64 -75.62 55.87
C VAL A 326 11.01 -75.85 56.52
N THR A 327 12.03 -75.02 56.12
CA THR A 327 13.41 -75.15 56.73
C THR A 327 13.62 -74.35 57.95
N LYS A 328 12.68 -73.56 58.46
CA LYS A 328 12.80 -72.87 59.76
C LYS A 328 12.74 -73.83 60.93
N LYS A 329 13.90 -74.27 61.40
CA LYS A 329 14.07 -74.87 62.70
C LYS A 329 13.67 -73.87 63.83
N LYS A 330 12.86 -74.33 64.78
CA LYS A 330 12.42 -73.54 65.94
C LYS A 330 13.61 -72.85 66.64
N PRO A 331 13.56 -71.54 66.85
CA PRO A 331 14.58 -70.88 67.66
C PRO A 331 14.24 -71.03 69.13
N SER A 332 15.29 -71.30 69.95
CA SER A 332 15.29 -71.31 71.42
C SER A 332 15.06 -69.92 71.97
N LYS A 333 14.33 -69.82 73.08
CA LYS A 333 14.06 -68.62 73.87
C LYS A 333 15.36 -67.97 74.32
N GLY A 334 15.66 -66.77 73.80
CA GLY A 334 16.78 -65.89 74.29
C GLY A 334 16.26 -64.43 74.41
N LYS A 335 16.42 -63.92 75.60
CA LYS A 335 16.22 -62.64 76.24
C LYS A 335 15.98 -61.41 75.29
N LEU A 336 14.95 -60.64 75.64
CA LEU A 336 14.61 -59.30 75.13
C LEU A 336 15.77 -58.28 75.32
N PRO A 337 16.13 -57.49 74.36
CA PRO A 337 16.79 -56.22 74.53
C PRO A 337 15.78 -55.06 74.54
N GLN A 338 16.07 -54.07 75.38
CA GLN A 338 15.32 -52.87 75.65
C GLN A 338 15.08 -52.04 74.43
N ILE A 339 13.88 -51.48 74.38
CA ILE A 339 13.44 -50.50 73.38
C ILE A 339 14.12 -49.18 73.70
N GLN A 340 14.96 -48.70 72.79
CA GLN A 340 15.34 -47.29 72.75
C GLN A 340 14.25 -46.53 71.97
N GLN A 341 13.72 -45.50 72.62
CA GLN A 341 12.74 -44.58 72.04
C GLN A 341 13.35 -43.83 70.86
N PRO A 342 12.59 -43.59 69.75
CA PRO A 342 13.05 -42.72 68.71
C PRO A 342 13.00 -41.26 69.14
N ILE A 343 14.09 -40.56 68.88
CA ILE A 343 14.22 -39.11 69.06
C ILE A 343 13.24 -38.45 68.02
N ILE A 344 12.27 -37.71 68.55
CA ILE A 344 11.39 -36.82 67.79
C ILE A 344 12.25 -35.58 67.50
N LEU A 345 12.56 -35.35 66.19
CA LEU A 345 13.00 -34.03 65.71
C LEU A 345 11.77 -33.12 65.68
N PRO A 346 11.92 -31.86 66.15
CA PRO A 346 10.83 -30.87 66.01
C PRO A 346 10.51 -30.55 64.57
N ASP A 347 9.23 -30.54 64.25
CA ASP A 347 8.69 -29.99 62.99
C ASP A 347 9.04 -28.50 62.91
N GLU A 348 9.73 -28.13 61.84
CA GLU A 348 9.88 -26.74 61.40
C GLU A 348 8.55 -26.27 60.84
N PRO A 349 7.97 -25.15 61.27
CA PRO A 349 6.71 -24.67 60.73
C PRO A 349 6.93 -24.16 59.33
N VAL A 350 6.22 -24.73 58.34
CA VAL A 350 6.03 -24.21 57.00
C VAL A 350 5.30 -22.87 57.13
N GLN A 351 6.00 -21.78 56.86
CA GLN A 351 5.39 -20.47 56.67
C GLN A 351 4.55 -20.47 55.41
N GLN A 352 3.24 -20.34 55.54
CA GLN A 352 2.35 -19.89 54.47
C GLN A 352 2.69 -18.42 54.16
N PRO A 353 2.83 -18.03 52.89
CA PRO A 353 2.90 -16.62 52.52
C PRO A 353 1.59 -15.94 52.89
N SER A 354 1.70 -14.84 53.65
CA SER A 354 0.59 -13.97 54.00
C SER A 354 0.08 -13.25 52.76
N THR A 355 -1.23 -13.14 52.63
CA THR A 355 -1.96 -12.46 51.56
C THR A 355 -1.93 -10.93 51.65
N ASP A 356 -1.04 -10.36 52.49
CA ASP A 356 -1.01 -8.91 52.72
C ASP A 356 -0.02 -8.13 51.85
N ASP A 357 0.73 -8.80 50.95
CA ASP A 357 1.69 -8.13 50.04
C ASP A 357 1.10 -7.78 48.64
N LEU A 358 -0.21 -7.94 48.41
CA LEU A 358 -0.85 -7.65 47.14
C LEU A 358 -1.63 -6.33 47.11
N ASP A 359 -1.91 -5.70 48.24
CA ASP A 359 -2.65 -4.44 48.33
C ASP A 359 -1.77 -3.20 48.13
N ASP A 360 -0.44 -3.29 48.26
CA ASP A 360 0.47 -2.15 48.05
C ASP A 360 0.84 -1.90 46.57
N LEU A 361 0.36 -2.73 45.63
CA LEU A 361 0.70 -2.59 44.22
C LEU A 361 -0.31 -1.76 43.40
N PHE A 362 -1.44 -1.38 44.00
CA PHE A 362 -2.52 -0.64 43.31
C PHE A 362 -2.72 0.80 43.79
N ASP A 363 -2.01 1.23 44.85
CA ASP A 363 -2.15 2.60 45.37
C ASP A 363 -1.36 3.68 44.60
N ASP A 364 -0.47 3.29 43.65
CA ASP A 364 0.33 4.23 42.85
C ASP A 364 -0.30 4.63 41.49
N LEU A 365 -1.53 4.20 41.20
CA LEU A 365 -2.17 4.50 39.89
C LEU A 365 -3.28 5.57 39.95
N ASP A 366 -3.65 6.08 41.13
CA ASP A 366 -4.75 7.04 41.26
C ASP A 366 -4.33 8.52 41.45
N GLU A 367 -3.02 8.85 41.34
CA GLU A 367 -2.55 10.22 41.58
C GLU A 367 -2.03 10.97 40.32
N SER A 368 -2.55 10.68 39.09
CA SER A 368 -2.19 11.43 37.89
C SER A 368 -3.36 11.83 37.00
N THR A 369 -4.53 12.16 37.58
CA THR A 369 -5.63 12.80 36.81
C THR A 369 -6.27 13.90 37.61
N SER A 370 -5.56 15.02 37.78
CA SER A 370 -6.18 16.27 38.23
C SER A 370 -5.29 17.45 37.80
N SER A 371 -5.34 17.82 36.53
CA SER A 371 -5.05 19.18 36.06
C SER A 371 -5.60 19.38 34.66
N ASN A 372 -6.92 19.53 34.54
CA ASN A 372 -7.59 20.07 33.38
C ASN A 372 -8.51 21.21 33.84
N ASP A 373 -7.90 22.34 34.19
CA ASP A 373 -8.59 23.61 34.42
C ASP A 373 -7.75 24.79 33.91
N GLU A 374 -7.29 24.74 32.64
CA GLU A 374 -6.60 25.88 32.03
C GLU A 374 -6.85 26.00 30.52
N PHE A 375 -8.05 25.69 30.04
CA PHE A 375 -8.39 25.81 28.60
C PHE A 375 -9.68 26.58 28.29
N ASP A 376 -10.33 27.21 29.27
CA ASP A 376 -11.59 27.95 29.05
C ASP A 376 -11.44 29.45 28.79
N ASP A 377 -10.23 30.02 28.83
CA ASP A 377 -10.04 31.47 28.66
C ASP A 377 -9.52 31.91 27.25
N LEU A 378 -9.61 31.08 26.21
CA LEU A 378 -9.06 31.42 24.89
C LEU A 378 -10.09 31.75 23.79
N PHE A 379 -11.39 31.85 24.11
CA PHE A 379 -12.43 32.09 23.10
C PHE A 379 -13.32 33.33 23.33
N ASP A 380 -12.97 34.24 24.25
CA ASP A 380 -13.80 35.45 24.49
C ASP A 380 -13.34 36.73 23.76
N ASP A 381 -12.36 36.64 22.82
CA ASP A 381 -11.89 37.82 22.06
C ASP A 381 -11.70 37.52 20.55
N LEU A 382 -12.76 37.03 19.85
CA LEU A 382 -12.82 37.10 18.38
C LEU A 382 -14.26 37.35 17.93
#